data_85e59e5e7a731a6c63297df988e565f7
#
_entry.id   85e59e5e7a731a6c63297df988e565f7
#
_cell.length_a   1.000
_cell.length_b   1.000
_cell.length_c   1.000
_cell.angle_alpha   90.00
_cell.angle_beta   90.00
_cell.angle_gamma   90.00
#
_symmetry.space_group_name_H-M   'P 1'
#
loop_
_entity.id
_entity.type
_entity.pdbx_description
1 polymer ?
#
loop_
_entity_poly.entity_id
_entity_poly.type
_entity_poly.pdbx_seq_one_letter_code
_entity_poly.pdbx_strand_id
1 'polypeptide(L)'
;MGEAGVFLLENECVDTTVKNVPLRIYGLQLPWRFYRRFCFETLSLAELETYLGKGTQERYQILLAHNPMCFAAYEEWGADLTLSGHLHGGFLRLPFLGGIVSPQCVPFPRYDRGIFVKNGHYMAVSAGLGSHSRIPRIGNPTELVVVDLFRKRC
;
A
#
# COMPACT_ATOMS: atom_id res chain seq x y z
N MET A 1 -8.31 -20.51 -6.57
CA MET A 1 -7.37 -21.00 -5.55
C MET A 1 -6.16 -21.57 -6.27
N GLY A 2 -5.00 -20.95 -6.13
CA GLY A 2 -3.77 -21.54 -6.65
C GLY A 2 -3.38 -22.79 -5.85
N GLU A 3 -2.55 -23.66 -6.42
CA GLU A 3 -2.06 -24.90 -5.78
C GLU A 3 -1.40 -24.69 -4.41
N ALA A 4 -0.97 -23.47 -4.09
CA ALA A 4 -0.32 -23.09 -2.83
C ALA A 4 -1.29 -22.64 -1.71
N GLY A 5 -2.61 -22.69 -1.89
CA GLY A 5 -3.58 -22.19 -0.91
C GLY A 5 -3.62 -20.68 -0.74
N VAL A 6 -3.08 -19.94 -1.71
CA VAL A 6 -3.06 -18.47 -1.72
C VAL A 6 -4.25 -17.94 -2.52
N PHE A 7 -4.92 -16.91 -2.01
CA PHE A 7 -5.93 -16.15 -2.74
C PHE A 7 -5.25 -14.99 -3.47
N LEU A 8 -5.41 -14.92 -4.78
CA LEU A 8 -5.03 -13.76 -5.57
C LEU A 8 -6.25 -12.87 -5.72
N LEU A 9 -6.14 -11.62 -5.30
CA LEU A 9 -7.20 -10.62 -5.39
C LEU A 9 -6.80 -9.58 -6.44
N GLU A 10 -7.46 -9.60 -7.58
CA GLU A 10 -7.23 -8.66 -8.71
C GLU A 10 -8.50 -7.82 -8.91
N ASN A 11 -8.58 -6.68 -8.25
CA ASN A 11 -9.79 -5.86 -8.12
C ASN A 11 -10.99 -6.62 -7.52
N GLU A 12 -10.67 -7.44 -6.55
CA GLU A 12 -11.61 -8.30 -5.85
C GLU A 12 -11.48 -8.12 -4.34
N CYS A 13 -12.44 -8.63 -3.60
CA CYS A 13 -12.39 -8.64 -2.14
C CYS A 13 -12.77 -10.01 -1.57
N VAL A 14 -12.35 -10.23 -0.34
CA VAL A 14 -12.72 -11.39 0.48
C VAL A 14 -13.15 -10.93 1.87
N ASP A 15 -14.26 -11.48 2.33
CA ASP A 15 -14.72 -11.31 3.70
C ASP A 15 -14.14 -12.39 4.60
N THR A 16 -13.66 -11.97 5.76
CA THR A 16 -13.15 -12.88 6.79
C THR A 16 -13.51 -12.39 8.18
N THR A 17 -13.38 -13.26 9.15
CA THR A 17 -13.61 -12.91 10.57
C THR A 17 -12.43 -13.43 11.39
N VAL A 18 -11.77 -12.54 12.10
CA VAL A 18 -10.66 -12.87 12.98
C VAL A 18 -11.01 -12.48 14.40
N LYS A 19 -11.04 -13.45 15.33
CA LYS A 19 -11.42 -13.24 16.75
C LYS A 19 -12.74 -12.46 16.90
N ASN A 20 -13.75 -12.84 16.13
CA ASN A 20 -15.08 -12.20 16.07
C ASN A 20 -15.07 -10.74 15.56
N VAL A 21 -14.02 -10.31 14.90
CA VAL A 21 -13.97 -9.02 14.21
C VAL A 21 -14.16 -9.25 12.71
N PRO A 22 -15.24 -8.71 12.09
CA PRO A 22 -15.44 -8.84 10.66
C PRO A 22 -14.46 -7.92 9.92
N LEU A 23 -13.73 -8.51 8.99
CA LEU A 23 -12.77 -7.82 8.14
C LEU A 23 -13.14 -8.00 6.68
N ARG A 24 -12.84 -7.02 5.85
CA ARG A 24 -12.86 -7.15 4.40
C ARG A 24 -11.51 -6.77 3.83
N ILE A 25 -10.94 -7.65 3.05
CA ILE A 25 -9.63 -7.47 2.43
C ILE A 25 -9.86 -7.28 0.93
N TYR A 26 -9.37 -6.18 0.40
CA TYR A 26 -9.41 -5.84 -1.01
C TYR A 26 -8.02 -5.95 -1.63
N GLY A 27 -7.93 -6.45 -2.85
CA GLY A 27 -6.73 -6.39 -3.67
C GLY A 27 -6.94 -5.42 -4.83
N LEU A 28 -6.12 -4.39 -4.91
CA LEU A 28 -6.17 -3.38 -5.98
C LEU A 28 -5.05 -3.59 -6.98
N GLN A 29 -5.43 -3.85 -8.22
CA GLN A 29 -4.53 -3.87 -9.36
C GLN A 29 -4.72 -2.60 -10.19
N LEU A 30 -3.78 -1.68 -10.10
CA LEU A 30 -3.79 -0.46 -10.88
C LEU A 30 -3.19 -0.67 -12.29
N PRO A 31 -3.69 0.04 -13.31
CA PRO A 31 -3.09 0.08 -14.64
C PRO A 31 -1.63 0.52 -14.61
N TRP A 32 -0.84 0.05 -15.57
CA TRP A 32 0.60 0.34 -15.70
C TRP A 32 0.94 1.83 -15.69
N ARG A 33 0.04 2.70 -16.13
CA ARG A 33 0.27 4.16 -16.14
C ARG A 33 0.64 4.71 -14.76
N PHE A 34 0.11 4.15 -13.66
CA PHE A 34 0.43 4.57 -12.29
C PHE A 34 1.83 4.16 -11.82
N TYR A 35 2.55 3.37 -12.61
CA TYR A 35 3.89 2.85 -12.29
C TYR A 35 4.99 3.38 -13.22
N ARG A 36 4.63 4.22 -14.21
CA ARG A 36 5.58 4.78 -15.17
C ARG A 36 6.55 5.74 -14.48
N ARG A 37 7.78 5.77 -15.00
CA ARG A 37 8.79 6.75 -14.58
C ARG A 37 8.32 8.17 -14.92
N PHE A 38 8.63 9.11 -14.02
CA PHE A 38 8.26 10.53 -14.15
C PHE A 38 6.77 10.77 -14.33
N CYS A 39 5.94 9.81 -13.91
CA CYS A 39 4.49 9.95 -13.96
C CYS A 39 3.96 10.37 -12.58
N PHE A 40 3.17 11.44 -12.58
CA PHE A 40 2.53 11.98 -11.39
C PHE A 40 1.00 11.86 -11.50
N GLU A 41 0.53 10.79 -12.17
CA GLU A 41 -0.91 10.57 -12.27
C GLU A 41 -1.51 10.37 -10.88
N THR A 42 -2.62 11.08 -10.66
CA THR A 42 -3.42 10.97 -9.44
C THR A 42 -4.58 10.03 -9.69
N LEU A 43 -4.79 9.10 -8.78
CA LEU A 43 -5.99 8.26 -8.75
C LEU A 43 -7.13 9.07 -8.13
N SER A 44 -8.26 9.18 -8.81
CA SER A 44 -9.47 9.78 -8.25
C SER A 44 -10.31 8.73 -7.51
N LEU A 45 -11.16 9.20 -6.57
CA LEU A 45 -12.13 8.34 -5.89
C LEU A 45 -13.04 7.63 -6.91
N ALA A 46 -13.58 8.38 -7.88
CA ALA A 46 -14.47 7.82 -8.89
C ALA A 46 -13.80 6.71 -9.71
N GLU A 47 -12.52 6.87 -10.05
CA GLU A 47 -11.77 5.83 -10.74
C GLU A 47 -11.51 4.63 -9.84
N LEU A 48 -11.15 4.82 -8.56
CA LEU A 48 -10.96 3.74 -7.61
C LEU A 48 -12.25 2.93 -7.41
N GLU A 49 -13.40 3.61 -7.36
CA GLU A 49 -14.70 2.95 -7.28
C GLU A 49 -15.05 2.12 -8.53
N THR A 50 -14.48 2.43 -9.70
CA THR A 50 -14.66 1.57 -10.88
C THR A 50 -13.94 0.23 -10.73
N TYR A 51 -12.87 0.16 -9.94
CA TYR A 51 -12.11 -1.07 -9.70
C TYR A 51 -12.67 -1.88 -8.53
N LEU A 52 -13.04 -1.24 -7.43
CA LEU A 52 -13.36 -1.92 -6.17
C LEU A 52 -14.82 -1.78 -5.73
N GLY A 53 -15.61 -0.98 -6.46
CA GLY A 53 -16.92 -0.54 -5.98
C GLY A 53 -16.80 0.47 -4.84
N LYS A 54 -17.91 0.79 -4.22
CA LYS A 54 -17.93 1.68 -3.06
C LYS A 54 -17.42 0.97 -1.82
N GLY A 55 -16.64 1.68 -1.03
CA GLY A 55 -16.22 1.21 0.28
C GLY A 55 -17.41 0.95 1.21
N THR A 56 -17.23 0.13 2.23
CA THR A 56 -18.23 -0.15 3.27
C THR A 56 -17.75 0.38 4.61
N GLN A 57 -18.66 0.78 5.48
CA GLN A 57 -18.34 1.12 6.87
C GLN A 57 -18.75 0.04 7.87
N GLU A 58 -19.30 -1.07 7.37
CA GLU A 58 -19.79 -2.15 8.22
C GLU A 58 -18.67 -3.08 8.73
N ARG A 59 -17.51 -3.03 8.10
CA ARG A 59 -16.36 -3.89 8.37
C ARG A 59 -15.08 -3.09 8.34
N TYR A 60 -14.09 -3.52 9.10
CA TYR A 60 -12.74 -2.97 8.98
C TYR A 60 -12.16 -3.34 7.62
N GLN A 61 -11.79 -2.33 6.82
CA GLN A 61 -11.33 -2.48 5.44
C GLN A 61 -9.81 -2.46 5.37
N ILE A 62 -9.24 -3.56 4.89
CA ILE A 62 -7.81 -3.66 4.58
C ILE A 62 -7.64 -3.63 3.07
N LEU A 63 -6.89 -2.66 2.56
CA LEU A 63 -6.59 -2.50 1.15
C LEU A 63 -5.15 -2.95 0.85
N LEU A 64 -5.00 -3.95 0.02
CA LEU A 64 -3.72 -4.36 -0.55
C LEU A 64 -3.51 -3.59 -1.85
N ALA A 65 -2.71 -2.51 -1.80
CA ALA A 65 -2.47 -1.63 -2.94
C ALA A 65 -0.98 -1.36 -3.08
N HIS A 66 -0.38 -1.82 -4.17
CA HIS A 66 1.07 -1.79 -4.34
C HIS A 66 1.64 -0.36 -4.41
N ASN A 67 0.91 0.61 -5.00
CA ASN A 67 1.40 1.98 -5.17
C ASN A 67 1.00 2.90 -4.00
N PRO A 68 1.91 3.34 -3.13
CA PRO A 68 1.59 4.21 -1.99
C PRO A 68 1.27 5.66 -2.39
N MET A 69 1.62 6.08 -3.61
CA MET A 69 1.42 7.47 -4.05
C MET A 69 -0.06 7.84 -4.18
N CYS A 70 -0.94 6.84 -4.29
CA CYS A 70 -2.38 7.02 -4.38
C CYS A 70 -3.09 7.05 -3.01
N PHE A 71 -2.36 7.21 -1.89
CA PHE A 71 -2.92 7.13 -0.54
C PHE A 71 -4.09 8.10 -0.31
N ALA A 72 -4.11 9.26 -0.97
CA ALA A 72 -5.23 10.20 -0.85
C ALA A 72 -6.55 9.59 -1.32
N ALA A 73 -6.53 8.86 -2.44
CA ALA A 73 -7.72 8.18 -2.95
C ALA A 73 -8.13 6.99 -2.07
N TYR A 74 -7.16 6.26 -1.53
CA TYR A 74 -7.44 5.11 -0.64
C TYR A 74 -8.12 5.56 0.65
N GLU A 75 -7.64 6.65 1.22
CA GLU A 75 -8.24 7.26 2.41
C GLU A 75 -9.64 7.82 2.14
N GLU A 76 -9.82 8.56 1.03
CA GLU A 76 -11.11 9.10 0.63
C GLU A 76 -12.14 8.00 0.35
N TRP A 77 -11.69 6.86 -0.21
CA TRP A 77 -12.51 5.68 -0.45
C TRP A 77 -12.92 4.97 0.85
N GLY A 78 -12.18 5.16 1.93
CA GLY A 78 -12.48 4.63 3.25
C GLY A 78 -11.69 3.38 3.66
N ALA A 79 -10.52 3.12 3.08
CA ALA A 79 -9.64 2.06 3.57
C ALA A 79 -9.13 2.39 4.98
N ASP A 80 -9.45 1.56 5.98
CA ASP A 80 -8.95 1.74 7.35
C ASP A 80 -7.45 1.52 7.44
N LEU A 81 -6.97 0.48 6.75
CA LEU A 81 -5.55 0.15 6.64
C LEU A 81 -5.20 -0.18 5.19
N THR A 82 -4.21 0.51 4.64
CA THR A 82 -3.61 0.17 3.36
C THR A 82 -2.23 -0.47 3.56
N LEU A 83 -1.97 -1.58 2.89
CA LEU A 83 -0.65 -2.21 2.84
C LEU A 83 -0.05 -1.98 1.46
N SER A 84 1.11 -1.32 1.43
CA SER A 84 1.76 -0.88 0.18
C SER A 84 3.25 -1.22 0.15
N GLY A 85 3.84 -1.11 -1.03
CA GLY A 85 5.27 -1.34 -1.25
C GLY A 85 5.81 -0.44 -2.35
N HIS A 86 6.21 -1.00 -3.48
CA HIS A 86 6.62 -0.37 -4.74
C HIS A 86 7.90 0.48 -4.71
N LEU A 87 8.01 1.40 -3.77
CA LEU A 87 9.11 2.38 -3.74
C LEU A 87 10.41 1.81 -3.15
N HIS A 88 10.33 0.60 -2.58
CA HIS A 88 11.46 -0.12 -1.98
C HIS A 88 12.31 0.72 -1.01
N GLY A 89 11.74 1.76 -0.40
CA GLY A 89 12.45 2.71 0.45
C GLY A 89 13.42 3.65 -0.29
N GLY A 90 13.39 3.64 -1.63
CA GLY A 90 14.31 4.37 -2.50
C GLY A 90 15.60 3.59 -2.81
N PHE A 91 16.30 3.97 -3.90
CA PHE A 91 17.61 3.39 -4.26
C PHE A 91 18.71 3.82 -3.28
N LEU A 92 18.70 5.08 -2.90
CA LEU A 92 19.61 5.68 -1.92
C LEU A 92 18.78 6.22 -0.76
N ARG A 93 19.15 5.84 0.43
CA ARG A 93 18.55 6.33 1.67
C ARG A 93 19.60 6.96 2.56
N LEU A 94 19.34 8.17 3.02
CA LEU A 94 20.19 8.86 3.97
C LEU A 94 19.53 8.91 5.34
N PRO A 95 20.34 8.85 6.43
CA PRO A 95 19.83 9.09 7.76
C PRO A 95 19.13 10.46 7.82
N PHE A 96 18.00 10.53 8.51
CA PHE A 96 17.15 11.71 8.71
C PHE A 96 16.44 12.27 7.46
N LEU A 97 16.94 12.01 6.24
CA LEU A 97 16.37 12.52 4.99
C LEU A 97 15.43 11.51 4.29
N GLY A 98 15.52 10.22 4.67
CA GLY A 98 14.72 9.18 4.03
C GLY A 98 15.24 8.78 2.65
N GLY A 99 14.35 8.27 1.80
CA GLY A 99 14.65 7.89 0.41
C GLY A 99 14.89 9.12 -0.46
N ILE A 100 16.04 9.17 -1.14
CA ILE A 100 16.40 10.31 -2.01
C ILE A 100 15.75 10.19 -3.36
N VAL A 101 15.72 9.00 -3.96
CA VAL A 101 15.14 8.76 -5.28
C VAL A 101 14.40 7.42 -5.27
N SER A 102 13.15 7.43 -5.74
CA SER A 102 12.36 6.22 -5.91
C SER A 102 12.71 5.47 -7.21
N PRO A 103 12.28 4.21 -7.38
CA PRO A 103 12.39 3.48 -8.64
C PRO A 103 11.72 4.18 -9.83
N GLN A 104 10.72 5.01 -9.59
CA GLN A 104 10.05 5.86 -10.58
C GLN A 104 10.81 7.16 -10.90
N CYS A 105 12.03 7.34 -10.38
CA CYS A 105 12.83 8.56 -10.49
C CYS A 105 12.18 9.79 -9.86
N VAL A 106 11.31 9.61 -8.88
CA VAL A 106 10.73 10.71 -8.09
C VAL A 106 11.71 11.07 -6.97
N PRO A 107 12.20 12.32 -6.91
CA PRO A 107 13.05 12.76 -5.81
C PRO A 107 12.22 12.90 -4.53
N PHE A 108 12.82 12.52 -3.40
CA PHE A 108 12.24 12.63 -2.06
C PHE A 108 10.79 12.13 -1.98
N PRO A 109 10.52 10.85 -2.33
CA PRO A 109 9.16 10.34 -2.35
C PRO A 109 8.53 10.41 -0.97
N ARG A 110 7.33 10.98 -0.90
CA ARG A 110 6.62 11.22 0.36
C ARG A 110 6.34 9.95 1.16
N TYR A 111 6.07 8.85 0.48
CA TYR A 111 5.65 7.58 1.09
C TYR A 111 6.67 6.48 0.82
N ASP A 112 7.94 6.74 1.13
CA ASP A 112 9.04 5.85 0.79
C ASP A 112 9.05 4.54 1.60
N ARG A 113 8.79 4.63 2.92
CA ARG A 113 8.78 3.52 3.87
C ARG A 113 8.25 3.96 5.23
N GLY A 114 7.51 3.08 5.93
CA GLY A 114 7.01 3.31 7.28
C GLY A 114 5.49 3.38 7.36
N ILE A 115 4.98 3.98 8.42
CA ILE A 115 3.54 4.13 8.66
C ILE A 115 3.15 5.58 8.45
N PHE A 116 2.11 5.79 7.67
CA PHE A 116 1.53 7.10 7.38
C PHE A 116 0.08 7.11 7.84
N VAL A 117 -0.34 8.26 8.37
CA VAL A 117 -1.70 8.44 8.89
C VAL A 117 -2.29 9.70 8.27
N LYS A 118 -3.53 9.59 7.81
CA LYS A 118 -4.32 10.71 7.30
C LYS A 118 -5.78 10.51 7.70
N ASN A 119 -6.37 11.49 8.41
CA ASN A 119 -7.78 11.49 8.84
C ASN A 119 -8.23 10.19 9.56
N GLY A 120 -7.32 9.55 10.33
CA GLY A 120 -7.61 8.29 11.02
C GLY A 120 -7.43 7.02 10.19
N HIS A 121 -7.08 7.15 8.90
CA HIS A 121 -6.75 6.04 8.00
C HIS A 121 -5.24 5.81 7.98
N TYR A 122 -4.84 4.55 7.94
CA TYR A 122 -3.43 4.14 8.06
C TYR A 122 -2.93 3.56 6.75
N MET A 123 -1.66 3.84 6.43
CA MET A 123 -0.96 3.13 5.36
C MET A 123 0.41 2.67 5.85
N ALA A 124 0.68 1.38 5.76
CA ALA A 124 1.99 0.80 6.01
C ALA A 124 2.69 0.54 4.67
N VAL A 125 3.86 1.16 4.48
CA VAL A 125 4.67 1.01 3.27
C VAL A 125 5.94 0.24 3.61
N SER A 126 6.12 -0.91 2.97
CA SER A 126 7.31 -1.76 3.14
C SER A 126 8.35 -1.49 2.07
N ALA A 127 9.63 -1.46 2.48
CA ALA A 127 10.75 -1.50 1.54
C ALA A 127 10.92 -2.90 0.92
N GLY A 128 10.28 -3.92 1.47
CA GLY A 128 10.29 -5.30 0.97
C GLY A 128 11.63 -6.01 1.11
N LEU A 129 11.64 -7.30 0.79
CA LEU A 129 12.81 -8.18 0.88
C LEU A 129 13.64 -8.18 -0.42
N GLY A 130 13.00 -7.93 -1.57
CA GLY A 130 13.62 -7.99 -2.89
C GLY A 130 14.26 -6.68 -3.34
N SER A 131 15.08 -6.75 -4.39
CA SER A 131 15.59 -5.59 -5.14
C SER A 131 14.88 -5.51 -6.50
N HIS A 132 14.36 -4.35 -6.86
CA HIS A 132 13.61 -4.16 -8.12
C HIS A 132 14.52 -4.04 -9.35
N SER A 133 15.79 -3.75 -9.19
CA SER A 133 16.70 -3.48 -10.31
C SER A 133 18.10 -4.00 -10.05
N ARG A 134 18.97 -3.90 -11.06
CA ARG A 134 20.41 -4.16 -10.94
C ARG A 134 21.13 -3.10 -10.07
N ILE A 135 20.45 -2.02 -9.70
CA ILE A 135 21.02 -0.97 -8.85
C ILE A 135 20.92 -1.47 -7.40
N PRO A 136 22.03 -1.54 -6.66
CA PRO A 136 22.03 -1.96 -5.28
C PRO A 136 21.31 -0.93 -4.40
N ARG A 137 20.71 -1.39 -3.31
CA ARG A 137 20.18 -0.51 -2.27
C ARG A 137 21.33 0.02 -1.43
N ILE A 138 21.43 1.34 -1.30
CA ILE A 138 22.47 1.99 -0.51
C ILE A 138 21.81 2.66 0.71
N GLY A 139 22.24 2.27 1.92
CA GLY A 139 21.66 2.77 3.18
C GLY A 139 20.20 2.34 3.43
N ASN A 140 19.70 1.37 2.67
CA ASN A 140 18.32 0.94 2.68
C ASN A 140 18.22 -0.59 2.79
N PRO A 141 18.33 -1.17 4.01
CA PRO A 141 18.24 -2.61 4.22
C PRO A 141 16.85 -3.14 3.84
N THR A 142 16.81 -4.43 3.53
CA THR A 142 15.55 -5.16 3.36
C THR A 142 14.77 -5.21 4.68
N GLU A 143 13.43 -5.28 4.60
CA GLU A 143 12.61 -5.40 5.80
C GLU A 143 11.38 -6.29 5.57
N LEU A 144 10.95 -6.90 6.66
CA LEU A 144 9.64 -7.53 6.80
C LEU A 144 8.84 -6.69 7.79
N VAL A 145 7.71 -6.17 7.36
CA VAL A 145 6.80 -5.38 8.21
C VAL A 145 5.77 -6.32 8.82
N VAL A 146 5.66 -6.30 10.14
CA VAL A 146 4.59 -6.98 10.89
C VAL A 146 3.62 -5.93 11.39
N VAL A 147 2.35 -6.12 11.12
CA VAL A 147 1.27 -5.21 11.56
C VAL A 147 0.35 -5.96 12.51
N ASP A 148 0.31 -5.51 13.75
CA ASP A 148 -0.61 -6.02 14.77
C ASP A 148 -1.84 -5.12 14.86
N LEU A 149 -3.02 -5.70 14.71
CA LEU A 149 -4.29 -5.00 14.84
C LEU A 149 -4.91 -5.30 16.21
N PHE A 150 -5.22 -4.25 16.94
CA PHE A 150 -5.85 -4.35 18.25
C PHE A 150 -7.23 -3.70 18.22
N ARG A 151 -8.22 -4.42 18.77
CA ARG A 151 -9.53 -3.81 19.02
C ARG A 151 -9.40 -2.80 20.15
N LYS A 152 -9.79 -1.53 19.91
CA LYS A 152 -9.89 -0.54 20.97
C LYS A 152 -10.97 -1.02 21.94
N ARG A 153 -10.61 -1.21 23.21
CA ARG A 153 -11.59 -1.42 24.28
C ARG A 153 -12.26 -0.07 24.54
N CYS A 154 -13.57 -0.02 24.31
CA CYS A 154 -14.40 1.10 24.77
C CYS A 154 -14.51 1.10 26.27
#